data_a0d90021744adffa195c5cf2c44b36d3
#
_entry.id   a0d90021744adffa195c5cf2c44b36d3
#
_cell.length_a   1.000
_cell.length_b   1.000
_cell.length_c   1.000
_cell.angle_alpha   90.00
_cell.angle_beta   90.00
_cell.angle_gamma   90.00
#
_symmetry.space_group_name_H-M   'P 1'
#
loop_
_entity.id
_entity.type
_entity.pdbx_description
1 polymer ?
#
loop_
_entity_poly.entity_id
_entity_poly.type
_entity_poly.pdbx_seq_one_letter_code
_entity_poly.pdbx_strand_id
1 'polypeptide(L)'
;MEFNDVAYWPQIKQVLEWSKDHVTSTLFVCWAVQAALNILYGIPKQTRTDKLSGVYEHHILHPHALLTRGFDDSFLAPHSRYADFPAALIRDYTDLEILAETEEGDAYLFASKDKRIAFVTGHPEYDAQTLAQEYSVSYTHLTLPT
;
A
#
# COMPACT_ATOMS: atom_id res chain seq x y z
N MET A 1 -11.38 3.73 8.98
CA MET A 1 -10.96 4.42 10.22
C MET A 1 -10.22 5.69 9.86
N GLU A 2 -10.63 6.80 10.42
CA GLU A 2 -9.92 8.06 10.23
C GLU A 2 -8.61 8.06 11.02
N PHE A 3 -7.61 8.80 10.51
CA PHE A 3 -6.30 8.81 11.16
C PHE A 3 -6.35 9.32 12.60
N ASN A 4 -7.16 10.34 12.86
CA ASN A 4 -7.29 10.91 14.19
C ASN A 4 -7.94 9.97 15.21
N ASP A 5 -8.63 8.94 14.74
CA ASP A 5 -9.27 7.93 15.60
C ASP A 5 -8.30 6.82 16.01
N VAL A 6 -7.10 6.82 15.43
CA VAL A 6 -6.05 5.85 15.79
C VAL A 6 -5.38 6.34 17.08
N ALA A 7 -5.51 5.58 18.16
CA ALA A 7 -5.02 5.98 19.49
C ALA A 7 -3.51 6.29 19.52
N TYR A 8 -2.74 5.63 18.66
CA TYR A 8 -1.28 5.78 18.58
C TYR A 8 -0.83 6.64 17.39
N TRP A 9 -1.74 7.43 16.80
CA TRP A 9 -1.42 8.27 15.64
C TRP A 9 -0.25 9.24 15.86
N PRO A 10 -0.17 9.94 17.02
CA PRO A 10 0.98 10.82 17.28
C PRO A 10 2.32 10.07 17.29
N GLN A 11 2.35 8.87 17.82
CA GLN A 11 3.56 8.03 17.86
C GLN A 11 3.96 7.58 16.45
N ILE A 12 3.00 7.20 15.62
CA ILE A 12 3.26 6.87 14.22
C ILE A 12 3.88 8.06 13.49
N LYS A 13 3.35 9.25 13.68
CA LYS A 13 3.90 10.47 13.08
C LYS A 13 5.36 10.69 13.51
N GLN A 14 5.65 10.52 14.80
CA GLN A 14 7.01 10.66 15.31
C GLN A 14 7.98 9.65 14.69
N VAL A 15 7.58 8.38 14.58
CA VAL A 15 8.41 7.32 13.99
C VAL A 15 8.67 7.61 12.51
N LEU A 16 7.65 8.01 11.77
CA LEU A 16 7.78 8.31 10.34
C LEU A 16 8.70 9.52 10.11
N GLU A 17 8.53 10.57 10.88
CA GLU A 17 9.40 11.75 10.81
C GLU A 17 10.85 11.40 11.17
N TRP A 18 11.05 10.63 12.23
CA TRP A 18 12.36 10.17 12.67
C TRP A 18 13.05 9.30 11.61
N SER A 19 12.30 8.44 10.93
CA SER A 19 12.85 7.50 9.94
C SER A 19 13.48 8.19 8.74
N LYS A 20 13.07 9.41 8.41
CA LYS A 20 13.63 10.15 7.28
C LYS A 20 15.15 10.31 7.39
N ASP A 21 15.64 10.54 8.59
CA ASP A 21 17.05 10.91 8.83
C ASP A 21 17.85 9.85 9.58
N HIS A 22 17.23 8.80 10.11
CA HIS A 22 17.85 7.87 11.05
C HIS A 22 17.96 6.43 10.57
N VAL A 23 17.35 6.10 9.41
CA VAL A 23 17.42 4.73 8.85
C VAL A 23 17.94 4.79 7.41
N THR A 24 18.59 3.71 6.99
CA THR A 24 19.13 3.61 5.62
C THR A 24 18.04 3.49 4.59
N SER A 25 17.03 2.65 4.88
CA SER A 25 15.87 2.45 3.99
C SER A 25 14.65 2.07 4.79
N THR A 26 13.47 2.33 4.23
CA THR A 26 12.19 2.04 4.86
C THR A 26 11.28 1.37 3.83
N LEU A 27 10.59 0.32 4.26
CA LEU A 27 9.53 -0.34 3.49
C LEU A 27 8.21 -0.15 4.22
N PHE A 28 7.24 0.44 3.53
CA PHE A 28 5.87 0.56 4.02
C PHE A 28 5.00 -0.46 3.32
N VAL A 29 4.14 -1.14 4.09
CA VAL A 29 3.25 -2.18 3.57
C VAL A 29 1.83 -1.91 4.02
N CYS A 30 0.88 -2.00 3.09
CA CYS A 30 -0.56 -1.93 3.30
C CYS A 30 -1.00 -0.63 4.01
N TRP A 31 -1.57 -0.72 5.21
CA TRP A 31 -2.06 0.45 5.95
C TRP A 31 -0.96 1.50 6.21
N ALA A 32 0.27 1.03 6.45
CA ALA A 32 1.40 1.94 6.66
C ALA A 32 1.69 2.81 5.43
N VAL A 33 1.38 2.33 4.22
CA VAL A 33 1.47 3.12 2.99
C VAL A 33 0.52 4.31 3.06
N GLN A 34 -0.71 4.06 3.46
CA GLN A 34 -1.73 5.10 3.61
C GLN A 34 -1.30 6.17 4.61
N ALA A 35 -0.79 5.74 5.76
CA ALA A 35 -0.28 6.66 6.78
C ALA A 35 0.93 7.45 6.28
N ALA A 36 1.88 6.79 5.64
CA ALA A 36 3.09 7.45 5.13
C ALA A 36 2.77 8.45 4.01
N LEU A 37 1.89 8.12 3.09
CA LEU A 37 1.48 9.05 2.03
C LEU A 37 0.82 10.30 2.60
N ASN A 38 0.03 10.15 3.64
CA ASN A 38 -0.59 11.30 4.31
C ASN A 38 0.45 12.14 5.07
N ILE A 39 1.27 11.53 5.89
CA ILE A 39 2.21 12.23 6.77
C ILE A 39 3.37 12.85 5.97
N LEU A 40 3.97 12.08 5.06
CA LEU A 40 5.17 12.51 4.36
C LEU A 40 4.89 13.36 3.12
N TYR A 41 3.74 13.16 2.48
CA TYR A 41 3.44 13.80 1.19
C TYR A 41 2.11 14.56 1.17
N GLY A 42 1.33 14.52 2.25
CA GLY A 42 0.07 15.25 2.33
C GLY A 42 -1.05 14.71 1.46
N ILE A 43 -0.94 13.47 1.00
CA ILE A 43 -1.99 12.86 0.17
C ILE A 43 -3.19 12.50 1.03
N PRO A 44 -4.42 12.95 0.67
CA PRO A 44 -5.61 12.59 1.40
C PRO A 44 -5.90 11.09 1.31
N LYS A 45 -6.47 10.56 2.39
CA LYS A 45 -6.93 9.17 2.44
C LYS A 45 -8.03 8.93 1.40
N GLN A 46 -7.86 7.88 0.60
CA GLN A 46 -8.85 7.44 -0.37
C GLN A 46 -9.53 6.17 0.16
N THR A 47 -10.70 6.32 0.75
CA THR A 47 -11.42 5.21 1.39
C THR A 47 -12.39 4.56 0.41
N ARG A 48 -12.40 3.22 0.38
CA ARG A 48 -13.38 2.44 -0.38
C ARG A 48 -14.62 2.18 0.47
N THR A 49 -15.78 2.12 -0.18
CA THR A 49 -17.01 1.66 0.48
C THR A 49 -16.95 0.17 0.79
N ASP A 50 -16.39 -0.62 -0.14
CA ASP A 50 -16.27 -2.07 0.01
C ASP A 50 -14.81 -2.46 0.13
N LYS A 51 -14.51 -3.47 0.96
CA LYS A 51 -13.17 -4.00 1.10
C LYS A 51 -12.72 -4.68 -0.19
N LEU A 52 -11.55 -4.31 -0.70
CA LEU A 52 -10.90 -5.03 -1.78
C LEU A 52 -10.19 -6.24 -1.18
N SER A 53 -10.68 -7.44 -1.51
CA SER A 53 -10.12 -8.69 -0.99
C SER A 53 -10.03 -9.71 -2.10
N GLY A 54 -8.84 -10.25 -2.34
CA GLY A 54 -8.62 -11.24 -3.38
C GLY A 54 -7.21 -11.18 -3.91
N VAL A 55 -7.00 -11.92 -5.02
CA VAL A 55 -5.73 -11.95 -5.75
C VAL A 55 -5.94 -11.24 -7.08
N TYR A 56 -5.09 -10.27 -7.36
CA TYR A 56 -5.25 -9.41 -8.52
C TYR A 56 -3.98 -9.40 -9.36
N GLU A 57 -4.15 -9.19 -10.66
CA GLU A 57 -3.03 -9.07 -11.59
C GLU A 57 -2.46 -7.66 -11.55
N HIS A 58 -1.13 -7.59 -11.61
CA HIS A 58 -0.36 -6.36 -11.58
C HIS A 58 0.58 -6.33 -12.79
N HIS A 59 0.86 -5.14 -13.28
CA HIS A 59 1.76 -4.92 -14.41
C HIS A 59 2.99 -4.12 -13.97
N ILE A 60 4.16 -4.59 -14.41
CA ILE A 60 5.42 -3.87 -14.19
C ILE A 60 5.52 -2.74 -15.21
N LEU A 61 5.76 -1.53 -14.71
CA LEU A 61 5.94 -0.33 -15.55
C LEU A 61 7.40 -0.08 -15.90
N HIS A 62 8.32 -0.49 -15.01
CA HIS A 62 9.76 -0.29 -15.16
C HIS A 62 10.50 -1.59 -14.89
N PRO A 63 10.64 -2.48 -15.90
CA PRO A 63 11.21 -3.82 -15.69
C PRO A 63 12.70 -3.79 -15.35
N HIS A 64 13.40 -2.72 -15.66
CA HIS A 64 14.83 -2.58 -15.39
C HIS A 64 15.14 -1.85 -14.08
N ALA A 65 14.11 -1.41 -13.34
CA ALA A 65 14.30 -0.81 -12.03
C ALA A 65 14.87 -1.83 -11.04
N LEU A 66 15.65 -1.34 -10.07
CA LEU A 66 16.29 -2.19 -9.07
C LEU A 66 15.28 -3.08 -8.33
N LEU A 67 14.14 -2.52 -7.94
CA LEU A 67 13.14 -3.23 -7.13
C LEU A 67 12.27 -4.19 -7.94
N THR A 68 12.26 -4.09 -9.26
CA THR A 68 11.45 -4.96 -10.13
C THR A 68 12.29 -5.90 -10.97
N ARG A 69 13.61 -5.82 -10.84
CA ARG A 69 14.52 -6.68 -11.58
C ARG A 69 14.25 -8.15 -11.26
N GLY A 70 14.01 -8.95 -12.30
CA GLY A 70 13.69 -10.37 -12.15
C GLY A 70 12.22 -10.68 -12.02
N PHE A 71 11.34 -9.68 -11.94
CA PHE A 71 9.90 -9.89 -11.97
C PHE A 71 9.45 -10.18 -13.41
N ASP A 72 8.41 -11.00 -13.55
CA ASP A 72 7.71 -11.15 -14.81
C ASP A 72 6.99 -9.83 -15.17
N ASP A 73 6.63 -9.66 -16.44
CA ASP A 73 5.91 -8.45 -16.89
C ASP A 73 4.60 -8.23 -16.16
N SER A 74 3.96 -9.32 -15.73
CA SER A 74 2.79 -9.28 -14.86
C SER A 74 2.91 -10.34 -13.77
N PHE A 75 2.23 -10.13 -12.66
CA PHE A 75 2.22 -11.06 -11.54
C PHE A 75 0.92 -10.94 -10.76
N LEU A 76 0.61 -11.97 -9.98
CA LEU A 76 -0.55 -11.98 -9.09
C LEU A 76 -0.10 -11.67 -7.66
N ALA A 77 -0.88 -10.84 -6.97
CA ALA A 77 -0.61 -10.54 -5.58
C ALA A 77 -1.93 -10.36 -4.80
N PRO A 78 -1.96 -10.76 -3.52
CA PRO A 78 -3.14 -10.62 -2.69
C PRO A 78 -3.31 -9.20 -2.16
N HIS A 79 -4.58 -8.79 -2.05
CA HIS A 79 -4.99 -7.54 -1.42
C HIS A 79 -6.06 -7.78 -0.37
N SER A 80 -6.01 -7.01 0.69
CA SER A 80 -7.03 -6.97 1.73
C SER A 80 -7.03 -5.55 2.30
N ARG A 81 -7.82 -4.65 1.70
CA ARG A 81 -7.75 -3.22 2.04
C ARG A 81 -9.06 -2.48 1.83
N TYR A 82 -9.25 -1.40 2.60
CA TYR A 82 -10.34 -0.44 2.44
C TYR A 82 -9.87 0.88 1.80
N ALA A 83 -8.63 0.96 1.36
CA ALA A 83 -8.08 2.15 0.76
C ALA A 83 -7.72 1.93 -0.70
N ASP A 84 -7.88 2.97 -1.51
CA ASP A 84 -7.38 3.04 -2.87
C ASP A 84 -6.08 3.83 -2.92
N PHE A 85 -5.24 3.51 -3.90
CA PHE A 85 -3.97 4.19 -4.14
C PHE A 85 -3.84 4.58 -5.61
N PRO A 86 -4.67 5.55 -6.09
CA PRO A 86 -4.65 5.92 -7.50
C PRO A 86 -3.26 6.39 -7.92
N ALA A 87 -2.69 5.75 -8.94
CA ALA A 87 -1.36 6.09 -9.44
C ALA A 87 -1.29 7.55 -9.89
N ALA A 88 -2.36 8.04 -10.53
CA ALA A 88 -2.43 9.43 -10.97
C ALA A 88 -2.31 10.42 -9.81
N LEU A 89 -2.97 10.13 -8.69
CA LEU A 89 -2.90 10.98 -7.49
C LEU A 89 -1.48 11.01 -6.92
N ILE A 90 -0.82 9.86 -6.86
CA ILE A 90 0.55 9.77 -6.37
C ILE A 90 1.49 10.55 -7.28
N ARG A 91 1.33 10.46 -8.60
CA ARG A 91 2.14 11.21 -9.56
C ARG A 91 1.94 12.72 -9.43
N ASP A 92 0.71 13.16 -9.15
CA ASP A 92 0.38 14.58 -9.04
C ASP A 92 0.94 15.21 -7.76
N TYR A 93 0.96 14.47 -6.66
CA TYR A 93 1.36 14.99 -5.35
C TYR A 93 2.82 14.73 -5.01
N THR A 94 3.49 13.81 -5.70
CA THR A 94 4.84 13.38 -5.34
C THR A 94 5.71 13.18 -6.57
N ASP A 95 7.02 13.02 -6.36
CA ASP A 95 7.97 12.60 -7.36
C ASP A 95 8.31 11.10 -7.25
N LEU A 96 7.49 10.34 -6.51
CA LEU A 96 7.67 8.90 -6.37
C LEU A 96 7.53 8.20 -7.71
N GLU A 97 8.35 7.19 -7.92
CA GLU A 97 8.34 6.38 -9.14
C GLU A 97 7.43 5.17 -8.97
N ILE A 98 6.39 5.08 -9.79
CA ILE A 98 5.45 3.94 -9.78
C ILE A 98 6.09 2.82 -10.60
N LEU A 99 6.35 1.68 -9.97
CA LEU A 99 7.03 0.54 -10.57
C LEU A 99 6.07 -0.57 -11.00
N ALA A 100 4.95 -0.70 -10.32
CA ALA A 100 3.91 -1.68 -10.67
C ALA A 100 2.54 -1.14 -10.28
N GLU A 101 1.54 -1.46 -11.09
CA GLU A 101 0.16 -1.02 -10.83
C GLU A 101 -0.84 -2.12 -11.22
N THR A 102 -2.06 -2.02 -10.67
CA THR A 102 -3.19 -2.88 -11.04
C THR A 102 -3.77 -2.45 -12.39
N GLU A 103 -4.61 -3.30 -12.98
CA GLU A 103 -5.32 -2.97 -14.23
C GLU A 103 -6.21 -1.74 -14.07
N GLU A 104 -6.72 -1.49 -12.87
CA GLU A 104 -7.59 -0.34 -12.59
C GLU A 104 -6.81 0.95 -12.35
N GLY A 105 -5.47 0.90 -12.37
CA GLY A 105 -4.64 2.09 -12.21
C GLY A 105 -4.26 2.42 -10.77
N ASP A 106 -4.41 1.49 -9.83
CA ASP A 106 -3.91 1.65 -8.47
C ASP A 106 -2.44 1.26 -8.39
N ALA A 107 -1.65 2.07 -7.70
CA ALA A 107 -0.24 1.79 -7.48
C ALA A 107 -0.08 0.60 -6.53
N TYR A 108 0.78 -0.35 -6.89
CA TYR A 108 1.10 -1.51 -6.06
C TYR A 108 2.49 -1.38 -5.43
N LEU A 109 3.49 -1.14 -6.24
CA LEU A 109 4.88 -0.97 -5.82
C LEU A 109 5.38 0.37 -6.34
N PHE A 110 5.88 1.20 -5.46
CA PHE A 110 6.46 2.47 -5.83
C PHE A 110 7.55 2.87 -4.83
N ALA A 111 8.42 3.77 -5.22
CA ALA A 111 9.59 4.09 -4.43
C ALA A 111 10.04 5.53 -4.66
N SER A 112 10.81 6.07 -3.70
CA SER A 112 11.55 7.30 -3.89
C SER A 112 12.64 7.13 -4.96
N LYS A 113 13.04 8.22 -5.59
CA LYS A 113 14.07 8.19 -6.65
C LYS A 113 15.41 7.67 -6.15
N ASP A 114 15.75 7.95 -4.89
CA ASP A 114 16.97 7.47 -4.25
C ASP A 114 16.86 6.02 -3.73
N LYS A 115 15.68 5.38 -3.88
CA LYS A 115 15.40 4.00 -3.45
C LYS A 115 15.48 3.79 -1.94
N ARG A 116 15.48 4.85 -1.16
CA ARG A 116 15.51 4.75 0.30
C ARG A 116 14.15 4.40 0.90
N ILE A 117 13.07 4.76 0.21
CA ILE A 117 11.70 4.52 0.69
C ILE A 117 10.95 3.74 -0.38
N ALA A 118 10.39 2.60 0.00
CA ALA A 118 9.58 1.77 -0.88
C ALA A 118 8.21 1.52 -0.26
N PHE A 119 7.21 1.38 -1.11
CA PHE A 119 5.81 1.21 -0.72
C PHE A 119 5.20 0.03 -1.46
N VAL A 120 4.52 -0.84 -0.73
CA VAL A 120 3.75 -1.97 -1.28
C VAL A 120 2.34 -1.92 -0.72
N THR A 121 1.34 -1.75 -1.58
CA THR A 121 -0.05 -1.55 -1.15
C THR A 121 -0.82 -2.83 -0.88
N GLY A 122 -0.34 -3.98 -1.39
CA GLY A 122 -0.93 -5.28 -1.12
C GLY A 122 -0.27 -5.99 0.06
N HIS A 123 -0.51 -7.28 0.15
CA HIS A 123 0.05 -8.14 1.20
C HIS A 123 0.89 -9.25 0.57
N PRO A 124 2.13 -8.94 0.14
CA PRO A 124 2.99 -9.96 -0.49
C PRO A 124 3.34 -11.11 0.44
N GLU A 125 3.20 -10.91 1.75
CA GLU A 125 3.45 -11.95 2.77
C GLU A 125 2.30 -12.95 2.93
N TYR A 126 1.12 -12.67 2.37
CA TYR A 126 -0.02 -13.56 2.50
C TYR A 126 0.15 -14.79 1.61
N ASP A 127 -0.09 -15.97 2.18
CA ASP A 127 -0.36 -17.19 1.41
C ASP A 127 -1.88 -17.31 1.16
N ALA A 128 -2.27 -18.36 0.43
CA ALA A 128 -3.68 -18.58 0.08
C ALA A 128 -4.55 -18.75 1.33
N GLN A 129 -4.02 -19.42 2.36
CA GLN A 129 -4.74 -19.68 3.60
C GLN A 129 -4.95 -18.40 4.41
N THR A 130 -3.93 -17.56 4.50
CA THR A 130 -4.01 -16.26 5.18
C THR A 130 -5.07 -15.37 4.54
N LEU A 131 -5.09 -15.29 3.21
CA LEU A 131 -6.07 -14.51 2.49
C LEU A 131 -7.49 -15.04 2.71
N ALA A 132 -7.67 -16.36 2.70
CA ALA A 132 -8.96 -16.98 2.97
C ALA A 132 -9.46 -16.67 4.38
N GLN A 133 -8.58 -16.71 5.36
CA GLN A 133 -8.92 -16.34 6.75
C GLN A 133 -9.34 -14.88 6.85
N GLU A 134 -8.60 -13.97 6.25
CA GLU A 134 -8.91 -12.55 6.22
C GLU A 134 -10.26 -12.27 5.56
N TYR A 135 -10.52 -12.93 4.44
CA TYR A 135 -11.81 -12.82 3.75
C TYR A 135 -12.95 -13.31 4.63
N SER A 136 -12.81 -14.47 5.24
CA SER A 136 -13.84 -15.06 6.11
C SER A 136 -14.14 -14.18 7.32
N VAL A 137 -13.13 -13.66 7.98
CA VAL A 137 -13.29 -12.75 9.13
C VAL A 137 -14.02 -11.49 8.70
N SER A 138 -13.61 -10.86 7.62
CA SER A 138 -14.24 -9.64 7.11
C SER A 138 -15.69 -9.87 6.71
N TYR A 139 -15.96 -10.95 6.01
CA TYR A 139 -17.32 -11.30 5.56
C TYR A 139 -18.23 -11.61 6.73
N THR A 140 -17.77 -12.43 7.68
CA THR A 140 -18.52 -12.76 8.90
C THR A 140 -18.83 -11.51 9.71
N HIS A 141 -17.88 -10.62 9.85
CA HIS A 141 -18.06 -9.36 10.58
C HIS A 141 -19.12 -8.47 9.92
N LEU A 142 -19.15 -8.41 8.59
CA LEU A 142 -20.13 -7.62 7.84
C LEU A 142 -21.53 -8.22 7.86
N THR A 143 -21.66 -9.54 8.00
CA THR A 143 -22.95 -10.25 7.94
C THR A 143 -23.57 -10.49 9.30
N LEU A 144 -22.83 -10.38 10.38
CA LEU A 144 -23.37 -10.54 11.73
C LEU A 144 -24.29 -9.38 12.08
N PRO A 145 -25.52 -9.65 12.55
CA PRO A 145 -26.36 -8.58 13.06
C PRO A 145 -25.72 -7.93 14.27
N THR A 146 -25.66 -6.64 14.21
CA THR A 146 -25.15 -5.83 15.30
C THR A 146 -26.23 -5.47 16.30
#